data_77f563682b0c40c7df7d3a0cd5294259
#
_entry.id   77f563682b0c40c7df7d3a0cd5294259
#
_cell.length_a   1.000
_cell.length_b   1.000
_cell.length_c   1.000
_cell.angle_alpha   90.00
_cell.angle_beta   90.00
_cell.angle_gamma   90.00
#
_symmetry.space_group_name_H-M   'P 1'
#
loop_
_entity.id
_entity.type
_entity.pdbx_description
1 polymer ?
#
loop_
_entity_poly.entity_id
_entity_poly.type
_entity_poly.pdbx_seq_one_letter_code
_entity_poly.pdbx_strand_id
1 'polypeptide(L)'
;MMRRLILLLLLLAAALSATEFGTKEFTIKLSGKWGTSSLIDRMLNDESVKLTAYCDLTGKVPLLLNIVSMESFGDLYFHRRAIEDELYKNKNLSGGIVQTSFQIGRLGAIRMEYVLKKKRIIDYLLVENGRMWMITFICPEKIPAERLREIDRDAASFRLLRTTGK
;
A
#
# COMPACT_ATOMS: atom_id res chain seq x y z
N MET A 1 38.77 -8.60 9.27
CA MET A 1 37.70 -8.55 10.31
C MET A 1 36.89 -7.26 10.29
N MET A 2 37.51 -6.11 10.22
CA MET A 2 36.84 -4.76 10.21
C MET A 2 35.81 -4.53 9.08
N ARG A 3 36.09 -5.01 7.83
CA ARG A 3 35.16 -4.86 6.69
C ARG A 3 33.82 -5.61 6.89
N ARG A 4 33.84 -6.78 7.56
CA ARG A 4 32.60 -7.54 7.86
C ARG A 4 31.78 -6.88 8.96
N LEU A 5 32.41 -6.22 9.93
CA LEU A 5 31.75 -5.47 10.98
C LEU A 5 31.06 -4.21 10.43
N ILE A 6 31.71 -3.50 9.51
CA ILE A 6 31.16 -2.32 8.83
C ILE A 6 29.95 -2.72 7.97
N LEU A 7 30.02 -3.85 7.25
CA LEU A 7 28.90 -4.35 6.45
C LEU A 7 27.71 -4.75 7.34
N LEU A 8 27.98 -5.35 8.51
CA LEU A 8 26.96 -5.71 9.48
C LEU A 8 26.30 -4.49 10.10
N LEU A 9 27.07 -3.45 10.42
CA LEU A 9 26.58 -2.16 10.94
C LEU A 9 25.77 -1.40 9.88
N LEU A 10 26.16 -1.45 8.61
CA LEU A 10 25.41 -0.85 7.51
C LEU A 10 24.09 -1.61 7.23
N LEU A 11 24.08 -2.94 7.36
CA LEU A 11 22.86 -3.75 7.28
C LEU A 11 21.94 -3.52 8.48
N LEU A 12 22.45 -3.33 9.68
CA LEU A 12 21.67 -2.94 10.86
C LEU A 12 21.10 -1.52 10.71
N ALA A 13 21.85 -0.56 10.17
CA ALA A 13 21.38 0.80 9.95
C ALA A 13 20.27 0.87 8.88
N ALA A 14 20.31 0.01 7.85
CA ALA A 14 19.24 -0.11 6.87
C ALA A 14 17.95 -0.73 7.47
N ALA A 15 18.07 -1.60 8.47
CA ALA A 15 16.93 -2.16 9.19
C ALA A 15 16.26 -1.16 10.17
N LEU A 16 16.94 -0.05 10.50
CA LEU A 16 16.47 0.95 11.48
C LEU A 16 15.62 2.08 10.89
N SER A 17 15.34 2.09 9.59
CA SER A 17 14.57 3.15 8.93
C SER A 17 13.18 2.73 8.47
N ALA A 18 12.51 1.86 9.22
CA ALA A 18 11.11 1.56 8.97
C ALA A 18 10.21 2.50 9.77
N THR A 19 9.17 3.04 9.12
CA THR A 19 8.10 3.79 9.79
C THR A 19 6.91 2.86 10.01
N GLU A 20 6.43 2.78 11.25
CA GLU A 20 5.22 2.00 11.57
C GLU A 20 4.04 2.93 11.80
N PHE A 21 2.94 2.66 11.13
CA PHE A 21 1.66 3.31 11.36
C PHE A 21 0.68 2.31 11.95
N GLY A 22 -0.16 2.78 12.87
CA GLY A 22 -1.18 1.95 13.49
C GLY A 22 -2.40 2.76 13.87
N THR A 23 -3.55 2.11 13.79
CA THR A 23 -4.83 2.56 14.30
C THR A 23 -5.39 1.49 15.24
N LYS A 24 -6.65 1.65 15.69
CA LYS A 24 -7.34 0.58 16.43
C LYS A 24 -7.72 -0.60 15.54
N GLU A 25 -7.68 -0.45 14.22
CA GLU A 25 -8.15 -1.43 13.25
C GLU A 25 -7.00 -2.18 12.58
N PHE A 26 -5.82 -1.54 12.39
CA PHE A 26 -4.70 -2.16 11.69
C PHE A 26 -3.34 -1.59 12.10
N THR A 27 -2.27 -2.28 11.67
CA THR A 27 -0.89 -1.76 11.64
C THR A 27 -0.25 -2.05 10.29
N ILE A 28 0.70 -1.19 9.89
CA ILE A 28 1.54 -1.38 8.69
C ILE A 28 2.94 -0.84 8.93
N LYS A 29 3.95 -1.56 8.44
CA LYS A 29 5.37 -1.15 8.50
C LYS A 29 5.85 -0.79 7.11
N LEU A 30 6.36 0.41 6.95
CA LEU A 30 6.79 0.96 5.69
C LEU A 30 8.31 1.16 5.67
N SER A 31 8.96 0.72 4.60
CA SER A 31 10.39 0.89 4.40
C SER A 31 10.75 2.35 4.18
N GLY A 32 11.70 2.88 4.96
CA GLY A 32 12.14 4.27 4.88
C GLY A 32 11.36 5.22 5.79
N LYS A 33 11.50 6.52 5.50
CA LYS A 33 10.85 7.59 6.26
C LYS A 33 9.56 7.99 5.59
N TRP A 34 8.46 7.82 6.29
CA TRP A 34 7.13 8.22 5.86
C TRP A 34 6.55 9.25 6.83
N GLY A 35 5.76 10.17 6.28
CA GLY A 35 5.03 11.17 7.04
C GLY A 35 3.55 11.14 6.72
N THR A 36 2.73 11.72 7.59
CA THR A 36 1.33 12.01 7.35
C THR A 36 1.13 13.51 7.21
N SER A 37 0.08 13.94 6.52
CA SER A 37 -0.26 15.35 6.38
C SER A 37 -1.69 15.57 6.83
N SER A 38 -1.85 16.32 7.91
CA SER A 38 -3.17 16.73 8.40
C SER A 38 -3.96 17.57 7.38
N LEU A 39 -3.28 18.20 6.43
CA LEU A 39 -3.92 18.94 5.35
C LEU A 39 -4.58 17.98 4.36
N ILE A 40 -3.88 16.89 3.98
CA ILE A 40 -4.40 15.86 3.09
C ILE A 40 -5.58 15.15 3.75
N ASP A 41 -5.46 14.80 5.03
CA ASP A 41 -6.53 14.13 5.78
C ASP A 41 -7.80 14.99 5.85
N ARG A 42 -7.66 16.32 6.03
CA ARG A 42 -8.80 17.25 6.02
C ARG A 42 -9.43 17.42 4.63
N MET A 43 -8.63 17.39 3.58
CA MET A 43 -9.14 17.53 2.20
C MET A 43 -9.92 16.30 1.74
N LEU A 44 -9.56 15.13 2.23
CA LEU A 44 -10.23 13.89 1.87
C LEU A 44 -11.56 13.70 2.60
N ASN A 45 -11.69 14.19 3.83
CA ASN A 45 -12.89 14.16 4.71
C ASN A 45 -13.84 12.95 4.43
N ASP A 46 -13.24 11.80 4.14
CA ASP A 46 -13.91 10.58 3.75
C ASP A 46 -13.65 9.52 4.84
N GLU A 47 -14.71 9.10 5.50
CA GLU A 47 -14.65 8.11 6.59
C GLU A 47 -14.06 6.77 6.16
N SER A 48 -14.10 6.48 4.85
CA SER A 48 -13.49 5.26 4.30
C SER A 48 -11.96 5.32 4.31
N VAL A 49 -11.35 6.52 4.26
CA VAL A 49 -9.89 6.69 4.28
C VAL A 49 -9.38 6.54 5.70
N LYS A 50 -8.55 5.53 5.92
CA LYS A 50 -8.00 5.18 7.23
C LYS A 50 -6.59 5.69 7.46
N LEU A 51 -5.82 5.87 6.38
CA LEU A 51 -4.47 6.40 6.41
C LEU A 51 -4.10 6.99 5.05
N THR A 52 -3.53 8.18 5.06
CA THR A 52 -2.77 8.72 3.92
C THR A 52 -1.36 9.06 4.41
N ALA A 53 -0.36 8.46 3.79
CA ALA A 53 1.04 8.69 4.10
C ALA A 53 1.85 8.98 2.83
N TYR A 54 2.91 9.75 2.97
CA TYR A 54 3.81 10.07 1.87
C TYR A 54 5.25 9.81 2.29
N CYS A 55 6.03 9.37 1.33
CA CYS A 55 7.48 9.23 1.47
C CYS A 55 8.15 10.31 0.65
N ASP A 56 8.63 11.35 1.32
CA ASP A 56 9.47 12.38 0.71
C ASP A 56 10.93 11.94 0.84
N LEU A 57 11.39 11.27 -0.19
CA LEU A 57 12.79 10.90 -0.30
C LEU A 57 13.46 11.97 -1.16
N THR A 58 14.05 12.97 -0.54
CA THR A 58 14.93 13.93 -1.22
C THR A 58 15.90 13.19 -2.13
N GLY A 59 15.72 13.35 -3.44
CA GLY A 59 16.50 12.67 -4.49
C GLY A 59 16.03 11.28 -4.89
N LYS A 60 14.92 10.77 -4.34
CA LYS A 60 14.29 9.50 -4.71
C LYS A 60 12.83 9.69 -5.15
N VAL A 61 12.26 8.64 -5.68
CA VAL A 61 10.91 8.59 -6.23
C VAL A 61 9.87 8.83 -5.13
N PRO A 62 9.07 9.91 -5.20
CA PRO A 62 8.02 10.15 -4.22
C PRO A 62 6.95 9.05 -4.29
N LEU A 63 6.56 8.55 -3.13
CA LEU A 63 5.49 7.57 -2.98
C LEU A 63 4.36 8.17 -2.15
N LEU A 64 3.13 7.86 -2.55
CA LEU A 64 1.94 8.10 -1.75
C LEU A 64 1.32 6.75 -1.39
N LEU A 65 0.89 6.60 -0.15
CA LEU A 65 0.13 5.47 0.34
C LEU A 65 -1.25 5.94 0.77
N ASN A 66 -2.29 5.24 0.32
CA ASN A 66 -3.64 5.34 0.86
C ASN A 66 -4.10 3.98 1.36
N ILE A 67 -4.72 3.96 2.54
CA ILE A 67 -5.44 2.79 3.04
C ILE A 67 -6.90 3.18 3.20
N VAL A 68 -7.75 2.46 2.50
CA VAL A 68 -9.20 2.66 2.50
C VAL A 68 -9.88 1.41 3.03
N SER A 69 -10.96 1.58 3.78
CA SER A 69 -11.80 0.46 4.24
C SER A 69 -13.27 0.83 4.13
N MET A 70 -14.06 -0.06 3.55
CA MET A 70 -15.51 0.10 3.40
C MET A 70 -16.22 -1.22 3.68
N GLU A 71 -17.52 -1.17 3.92
CA GLU A 71 -18.33 -2.39 4.02
C GLU A 71 -18.24 -3.20 2.74
N SER A 72 -18.13 -4.52 2.89
CA SER A 72 -18.07 -5.44 1.76
C SER A 72 -19.45 -6.04 1.52
N PHE A 73 -19.94 -5.88 0.31
CA PHE A 73 -21.18 -6.48 -0.18
C PHE A 73 -20.95 -7.74 -1.03
N GLY A 74 -19.70 -8.22 -1.10
CA GLY A 74 -19.32 -9.36 -1.90
C GLY A 74 -17.96 -9.93 -1.51
N ASP A 75 -17.52 -10.91 -2.26
CA ASP A 75 -16.20 -11.48 -2.09
C ASP A 75 -15.10 -10.61 -2.74
N LEU A 76 -13.87 -11.04 -2.56
CA LEU A 76 -12.70 -10.35 -3.12
C LEU A 76 -12.75 -10.21 -4.65
N TYR A 77 -13.28 -11.23 -5.35
CA TYR A 77 -13.37 -11.22 -6.81
C TYR A 77 -14.46 -10.27 -7.32
N PHE A 78 -15.55 -10.13 -6.56
CA PHE A 78 -16.59 -9.15 -6.85
C PHE A 78 -16.01 -7.73 -6.82
N HIS A 79 -15.30 -7.36 -5.75
CA HIS A 79 -14.70 -6.03 -5.61
C HIS A 79 -13.62 -5.79 -6.68
N ARG A 80 -12.77 -6.78 -6.94
CA ARG A 80 -11.78 -6.68 -8.01
C ARG A 80 -12.43 -6.35 -9.34
N ARG A 81 -13.49 -7.08 -9.73
CA ARG A 81 -14.19 -6.87 -11.01
C ARG A 81 -14.80 -5.48 -11.07
N ALA A 82 -15.45 -5.02 -10.00
CA ALA A 82 -16.04 -3.69 -9.95
C ALA A 82 -14.99 -2.58 -10.18
N ILE A 83 -13.82 -2.69 -9.54
CA ILE A 83 -12.70 -1.75 -9.73
C ILE A 83 -12.18 -1.83 -11.17
N GLU A 84 -11.99 -3.02 -11.70
CA GLU A 84 -11.52 -3.25 -13.07
C GLU A 84 -12.46 -2.61 -14.10
N ASP A 85 -13.77 -2.83 -13.96
CA ASP A 85 -14.79 -2.25 -14.83
C ASP A 85 -14.78 -0.71 -14.82
N GLU A 86 -14.56 -0.09 -13.65
CA GLU A 86 -14.41 1.36 -13.54
C GLU A 86 -13.10 1.87 -14.16
N LEU A 87 -12.00 1.14 -13.98
CA LEU A 87 -10.71 1.50 -14.56
C LEU A 87 -10.76 1.47 -16.08
N TYR A 88 -11.39 0.46 -16.70
CA TYR A 88 -11.51 0.38 -18.17
C TYR A 88 -12.39 1.49 -18.78
N LYS A 89 -13.29 2.07 -18.01
CA LYS A 89 -14.06 3.26 -18.46
C LYS A 89 -13.22 4.54 -18.42
N ASN A 90 -12.08 4.52 -17.70
CA ASN A 90 -11.27 5.71 -17.49
C ASN A 90 -10.35 5.97 -18.71
N LYS A 91 -10.57 7.08 -19.40
CA LYS A 91 -9.79 7.51 -20.59
C LYS A 91 -8.29 7.73 -20.30
N ASN A 92 -7.91 7.87 -19.04
CA ASN A 92 -6.52 8.09 -18.63
C ASN A 92 -5.80 6.79 -18.25
N LEU A 93 -6.47 5.65 -18.34
CA LEU A 93 -5.82 4.34 -18.18
C LEU A 93 -4.90 4.09 -19.37
N SER A 94 -3.65 3.77 -19.08
CA SER A 94 -2.61 3.51 -20.09
C SER A 94 -2.18 2.05 -19.98
N GLY A 95 -2.31 1.31 -21.06
CA GLY A 95 -1.99 -0.13 -21.06
C GLY A 95 -3.08 -0.97 -20.39
N GLY A 96 -2.69 -2.17 -19.97
CA GLY A 96 -3.58 -3.11 -19.29
C GLY A 96 -3.45 -3.06 -17.77
N ILE A 97 -4.32 -3.80 -17.10
CA ILE A 97 -4.28 -4.05 -15.66
C ILE A 97 -3.60 -5.40 -15.44
N VAL A 98 -2.47 -5.41 -14.73
CA VAL A 98 -1.79 -6.64 -14.34
C VAL A 98 -2.32 -7.08 -12.99
N GLN A 99 -2.78 -8.32 -12.90
CA GLN A 99 -3.35 -8.88 -11.68
C GLN A 99 -2.57 -10.12 -11.24
N THR A 100 -2.29 -10.22 -9.97
CA THR A 100 -1.63 -11.38 -9.37
C THR A 100 -2.25 -11.69 -8.01
N SER A 101 -2.27 -12.98 -7.66
CA SER A 101 -2.57 -13.39 -6.29
C SER A 101 -1.48 -12.88 -5.36
N PHE A 102 -1.87 -12.38 -4.21
CA PHE A 102 -0.96 -11.88 -3.20
C PHE A 102 -1.36 -12.39 -1.81
N GLN A 103 -0.46 -12.28 -0.84
CA GLN A 103 -0.72 -12.73 0.52
C GLN A 103 -0.30 -11.67 1.53
N ILE A 104 -1.21 -11.30 2.40
CA ILE A 104 -1.00 -10.34 3.49
C ILE A 104 -1.18 -11.10 4.81
N GLY A 105 -0.07 -11.51 5.41
CA GLY A 105 -0.10 -12.40 6.56
C GLY A 105 -0.74 -13.75 6.20
N ARG A 106 -1.91 -14.04 6.77
CA ARG A 106 -2.71 -15.25 6.47
C ARG A 106 -3.87 -14.98 5.52
N LEU A 107 -4.07 -13.74 5.10
CA LEU A 107 -5.19 -13.32 4.28
C LEU A 107 -4.80 -13.38 2.80
N GLY A 108 -5.67 -14.00 1.98
CA GLY A 108 -5.58 -13.91 0.54
C GLY A 108 -5.90 -12.48 0.08
N ALA A 109 -5.12 -11.96 -0.84
CA ALA A 109 -5.29 -10.66 -1.43
C ALA A 109 -5.11 -10.74 -2.95
N ILE A 110 -5.58 -9.72 -3.65
CA ILE A 110 -5.31 -9.52 -5.08
C ILE A 110 -4.46 -8.25 -5.20
N ARG A 111 -3.32 -8.38 -5.87
CA ARG A 111 -2.49 -7.25 -6.28
C ARG A 111 -2.89 -6.85 -7.69
N MET A 112 -3.24 -5.58 -7.87
CA MET A 112 -3.54 -4.98 -9.16
C MET A 112 -2.51 -3.89 -9.45
N GLU A 113 -1.94 -3.88 -10.65
CA GLU A 113 -0.98 -2.87 -11.08
C GLU A 113 -1.39 -2.30 -12.42
N TYR A 114 -1.42 -0.96 -12.52
CA TYR A 114 -1.83 -0.25 -13.72
C TYR A 114 -1.23 1.16 -13.76
N VAL A 115 -1.32 1.81 -14.92
CA VAL A 115 -0.87 3.19 -15.10
C VAL A 115 -2.08 4.09 -15.37
N LEU A 116 -2.27 5.09 -14.50
CA LEU A 116 -3.35 6.07 -14.60
C LEU A 116 -2.75 7.49 -14.54
N LYS A 117 -3.06 8.36 -15.52
CA LYS A 117 -2.54 9.74 -15.59
C LYS A 117 -1.01 9.80 -15.43
N LYS A 118 -0.27 8.92 -16.10
CA LYS A 118 1.21 8.80 -16.01
C LYS A 118 1.73 8.51 -14.59
N LYS A 119 0.89 7.93 -13.74
CA LYS A 119 1.28 7.40 -12.43
C LYS A 119 1.06 5.90 -12.42
N ARG A 120 2.01 5.16 -11.89
CA ARG A 120 1.85 3.74 -11.59
C ARG A 120 1.11 3.61 -10.29
N ILE A 121 0.06 2.81 -10.30
CA ILE A 121 -0.77 2.53 -9.13
C ILE A 121 -0.68 1.05 -8.86
N ILE A 122 -0.51 0.71 -7.59
CA ILE A 122 -0.43 -0.67 -7.12
C ILE A 122 -1.40 -0.80 -5.96
N ASP A 123 -2.49 -1.52 -6.21
CA ASP A 123 -3.53 -1.80 -5.23
C ASP A 123 -3.38 -3.21 -4.69
N TYR A 124 -3.55 -3.36 -3.39
CA TYR A 124 -3.70 -4.65 -2.72
C TYR A 124 -5.09 -4.68 -2.10
N LEU A 125 -5.92 -5.57 -2.62
CA LEU A 125 -7.30 -5.74 -2.19
C LEU A 125 -7.41 -6.96 -1.31
N LEU A 126 -8.09 -6.83 -0.18
CA LEU A 126 -8.46 -7.96 0.68
C LEU A 126 -9.83 -7.73 1.28
N VAL A 127 -10.52 -8.82 1.59
CA VAL A 127 -11.82 -8.80 2.26
C VAL A 127 -11.69 -9.62 3.54
N GLU A 128 -12.03 -9.03 4.66
CA GLU A 128 -11.99 -9.68 5.96
C GLU A 128 -13.05 -9.09 6.88
N ASN A 129 -13.77 -9.95 7.60
CA ASN A 129 -14.81 -9.57 8.56
C ASN A 129 -15.89 -8.64 7.99
N GLY A 130 -16.37 -8.90 6.76
CA GLY A 130 -17.39 -8.09 6.10
C GLY A 130 -16.90 -6.70 5.65
N ARG A 131 -15.61 -6.48 5.61
CA ARG A 131 -15.01 -5.24 5.12
C ARG A 131 -14.03 -5.51 3.98
N MET A 132 -14.09 -4.66 2.96
CA MET A 132 -13.04 -4.56 1.95
C MET A 132 -11.99 -3.58 2.44
N TRP A 133 -10.73 -3.93 2.27
CA TRP A 133 -9.57 -3.08 2.49
C TRP A 133 -8.82 -2.93 1.18
N MET A 134 -8.41 -1.72 0.89
CA MET A 134 -7.59 -1.41 -0.27
C MET A 134 -6.36 -0.62 0.19
N ILE A 135 -5.19 -1.16 -0.07
CA ILE A 135 -3.90 -0.54 0.21
C ILE A 135 -3.33 -0.11 -1.13
N THR A 136 -3.27 1.19 -1.38
CA THR A 136 -2.89 1.79 -2.67
C THR A 136 -1.56 2.50 -2.55
N PHE A 137 -0.58 2.09 -3.34
CA PHE A 137 0.66 2.84 -3.54
C PHE A 137 0.60 3.56 -4.88
N ILE A 138 0.90 4.86 -4.87
CA ILE A 138 0.97 5.72 -6.06
C ILE A 138 2.41 6.18 -6.22
N CYS A 139 2.99 5.91 -7.39
CA CYS A 139 4.38 6.23 -7.70
C CYS A 139 4.52 6.73 -9.15
N PRO A 140 5.67 7.28 -9.55
CA PRO A 140 5.95 7.57 -10.94
C PRO A 140 5.80 6.33 -11.82
N GLU A 141 5.41 6.52 -13.07
CA GLU A 141 5.21 5.43 -14.03
C GLU A 141 6.44 4.52 -14.14
N LYS A 142 7.62 5.13 -14.19
CA LYS A 142 8.90 4.40 -14.19
C LYS A 142 9.46 4.36 -12.79
N ILE A 143 9.59 3.17 -12.23
CA ILE A 143 10.10 2.91 -10.89
C ILE A 143 11.07 1.72 -10.93
N PRO A 144 12.20 1.75 -10.22
CA PRO A 144 13.13 0.63 -10.15
C PRO A 144 12.46 -0.64 -9.61
N ALA A 145 12.84 -1.80 -10.15
CA ALA A 145 12.29 -3.09 -9.72
C ALA A 145 12.53 -3.38 -8.22
N GLU A 146 13.63 -2.89 -7.66
CA GLU A 146 13.91 -2.99 -6.23
C GLU A 146 12.85 -2.26 -5.40
N ARG A 147 12.43 -1.07 -5.85
CA ARG A 147 11.41 -0.28 -5.16
C ARG A 147 10.03 -0.95 -5.25
N LEU A 148 9.73 -1.62 -6.36
CA LEU A 148 8.51 -2.45 -6.45
C LEU A 148 8.51 -3.58 -5.42
N ARG A 149 9.65 -4.26 -5.25
CA ARG A 149 9.80 -5.30 -4.21
C ARG A 149 9.68 -4.76 -2.78
N GLU A 150 10.13 -3.53 -2.54
CA GLU A 150 9.91 -2.86 -1.25
C GLU A 150 8.43 -2.59 -1.01
N ILE A 151 7.71 -2.07 -2.01
CA ILE A 151 6.25 -1.84 -1.95
C ILE A 151 5.51 -3.14 -1.64
N ASP A 152 5.84 -4.23 -2.32
CA ASP A 152 5.22 -5.55 -2.07
C ASP A 152 5.49 -6.02 -0.63
N ARG A 153 6.70 -5.80 -0.10
CA ARG A 153 7.08 -6.13 1.28
C ARG A 153 6.35 -5.28 2.30
N ASP A 154 6.22 -3.99 2.02
CA ASP A 154 5.50 -3.03 2.85
C ASP A 154 4.01 -3.40 2.92
N ALA A 155 3.38 -3.68 1.79
CA ALA A 155 2.00 -4.17 1.74
C ALA A 155 1.82 -5.48 2.52
N ALA A 156 2.75 -6.44 2.37
CA ALA A 156 2.72 -7.71 3.10
C ALA A 156 2.86 -7.55 4.63
N SER A 157 3.33 -6.40 5.10
CA SER A 157 3.45 -6.08 6.53
C SER A 157 2.12 -5.67 7.19
N PHE A 158 1.11 -5.33 6.40
CA PHE A 158 -0.21 -4.94 6.90
C PHE A 158 -0.83 -6.04 7.77
N ARG A 159 -1.42 -5.64 8.89
CA ARG A 159 -2.08 -6.55 9.84
C ARG A 159 -3.36 -5.93 10.33
N LEU A 160 -4.45 -6.64 10.21
CA LEU A 160 -5.71 -6.28 10.87
C LEU A 160 -5.62 -6.64 12.35
N LEU A 161 -6.02 -5.71 13.19
CA LEU A 161 -6.12 -5.93 14.62
C LEU A 161 -7.50 -6.52 14.92
N ARG A 162 -7.55 -7.53 15.80
CA ARG A 162 -8.83 -8.06 16.27
C ARG A 162 -9.49 -6.99 17.11
N THR A 163 -10.58 -6.43 16.63
CA THR A 163 -11.51 -5.71 17.52
C THR A 163 -12.07 -6.75 18.47
N THR A 164 -11.56 -6.79 19.70
CA THR A 164 -12.25 -7.50 20.77
C THR A 164 -13.58 -6.79 20.97
N GLY A 165 -14.62 -7.31 20.32
CA GLY A 165 -15.99 -6.86 20.58
C GLY A 165 -16.28 -7.03 22.07
N LYS A 166 -16.66 -5.93 22.70
CA LYS A 166 -17.38 -5.96 23.98
C LYS A 166 -18.82 -6.34 23.72
#